data_5a6f3a5dcae2f7a92430d1b8bcbf5ce1
#
_entry.id   5a6f3a5dcae2f7a92430d1b8bcbf5ce1
#
_cell.length_a   1.000
_cell.length_b   1.000
_cell.length_c   1.000
_cell.angle_alpha   90.00
_cell.angle_beta   90.00
_cell.angle_gamma   90.00
#
_symmetry.space_group_name_H-M   'P 1'
#
loop_
_entity.id
_entity.type
_entity.pdbx_description
1 polymer ?
#
loop_
_entity_poly.entity_id
_entity_poly.type
_entity_poly.pdbx_seq_one_letter_code
_entity_poly.pdbx_strand_id
1 'polypeptide(L)'
;MIKSFLDLEVYKEAFQLSIEIEELLKTYPPSEKFLLADQMKRASRSIPAQIAEGYARRESIKDFQRYMRDCVGESNEMINHLLLSKHKQYIKKAGYANELIERYIKIGKKMTNIKNN
;
A
#
# COMPACT_ATOMS: atom_id res chain seq x y z
N MET A 1 -11.39 4.06 -21.07
CA MET A 1 -12.06 2.76 -20.83
C MET A 1 -11.12 1.80 -20.06
N ILE A 2 -11.64 1.18 -19.03
CA ILE A 2 -10.88 0.21 -18.25
C ILE A 2 -10.97 -1.16 -18.91
N LYS A 3 -9.83 -1.66 -19.40
CA LYS A 3 -9.74 -2.95 -20.06
C LYS A 3 -9.15 -4.03 -19.15
N SER A 4 -8.37 -3.63 -18.15
CA SER A 4 -7.76 -4.54 -17.20
C SER A 4 -7.45 -3.80 -15.90
N PHE A 5 -6.98 -4.54 -14.87
CA PHE A 5 -6.56 -3.91 -13.64
C PHE A 5 -5.42 -2.89 -13.84
N LEU A 6 -4.63 -3.07 -14.90
CA LEU A 6 -3.53 -2.16 -15.23
C LEU A 6 -4.00 -0.72 -15.51
N ASP A 7 -5.27 -0.55 -15.88
CA ASP A 7 -5.85 0.76 -16.17
C ASP A 7 -6.39 1.46 -14.93
N LEU A 8 -6.48 0.76 -13.81
CA LEU A 8 -7.01 1.34 -12.57
C LEU A 8 -6.00 2.30 -11.97
N GLU A 9 -6.43 3.55 -11.71
CA GLU A 9 -5.55 4.55 -11.10
C GLU A 9 -5.03 4.09 -9.74
N VAL A 10 -5.90 3.46 -8.93
CA VAL A 10 -5.50 2.98 -7.61
C VAL A 10 -4.45 1.87 -7.70
N TYR A 11 -4.49 1.03 -8.73
CA TYR A 11 -3.45 0.03 -8.95
C TYR A 11 -2.11 0.69 -9.27
N LYS A 12 -2.13 1.66 -10.19
CA LYS A 12 -0.91 2.39 -10.58
C LYS A 12 -0.28 3.08 -9.38
N GLU A 13 -1.10 3.72 -8.53
CA GLU A 13 -0.65 4.38 -7.32
C GLU A 13 -0.02 3.38 -6.34
N ALA A 14 -0.70 2.26 -6.08
CA ALA A 14 -0.21 1.25 -5.15
C ALA A 14 1.08 0.61 -5.66
N PHE A 15 1.16 0.36 -6.97
CA PHE A 15 2.37 -0.18 -7.60
C PHE A 15 3.54 0.79 -7.44
N GLN A 16 3.33 2.07 -7.76
CA GLN A 16 4.36 3.10 -7.63
C GLN A 16 4.85 3.24 -6.20
N LEU A 17 3.92 3.21 -5.23
CA LEU A 17 4.27 3.26 -3.81
C LEU A 17 5.15 2.08 -3.42
N SER A 18 4.84 0.86 -3.90
CA SER A 18 5.64 -0.31 -3.57
C SER A 18 7.08 -0.16 -4.06
N ILE A 19 7.28 0.45 -5.24
CA ILE A 19 8.60 0.72 -5.79
C ILE A 19 9.36 1.71 -4.90
N GLU A 20 8.70 2.82 -4.53
CA GLU A 20 9.32 3.84 -3.68
C GLU A 20 9.64 3.31 -2.29
N ILE A 21 8.76 2.48 -1.71
CA ILE A 21 9.03 1.84 -0.41
C ILE A 21 10.28 0.96 -0.48
N GLU A 22 10.42 0.14 -1.53
CA GLU A 22 11.60 -0.72 -1.66
C GLU A 22 12.89 0.09 -1.74
N GLU A 23 12.87 1.21 -2.47
CA GLU A 23 14.03 2.10 -2.51
C GLU A 23 14.32 2.71 -1.15
N LEU A 24 13.28 3.16 -0.45
CA LEU A 24 13.42 3.74 0.88
C LEU A 24 14.04 2.73 1.86
N LEU A 25 13.58 1.48 1.82
CA LEU A 25 14.04 0.44 2.74
C LEU A 25 15.53 0.14 2.63
N LYS A 26 16.15 0.43 1.49
CA LYS A 26 17.60 0.26 1.32
C LYS A 26 18.41 1.16 2.27
N THR A 27 17.79 2.24 2.76
CA THR A 27 18.44 3.18 3.67
C THR A 27 18.19 2.87 5.14
N TYR A 28 17.39 1.86 5.45
CA TYR A 28 17.08 1.49 6.83
C TYR A 28 18.27 0.77 7.48
N PRO A 29 18.38 0.84 8.83
CA PRO A 29 19.47 0.14 9.53
C PRO A 29 19.42 -1.37 9.27
N PRO A 30 20.59 -2.04 9.17
CA PRO A 30 20.62 -3.50 8.97
C PRO A 30 19.85 -4.28 10.04
N SER A 31 19.74 -3.74 11.26
CA SER A 31 18.98 -4.37 12.35
C SER A 31 17.50 -4.54 12.04
N GLU A 32 16.96 -3.74 11.09
CA GLU A 32 15.55 -3.81 10.73
C GLU A 32 15.28 -4.69 9.50
N LYS A 33 16.34 -5.26 8.89
CA LYS A 33 16.21 -6.02 7.62
C LYS A 33 15.18 -7.13 7.70
N PHE A 34 15.14 -7.86 8.81
CA PHE A 34 14.22 -8.98 9.00
C PHE A 34 13.05 -8.63 9.93
N LEU A 35 12.90 -7.38 10.27
CA LEU A 35 11.84 -6.88 11.16
C LEU A 35 10.98 -5.86 10.41
N LEU A 36 11.11 -4.57 10.74
CA LEU A 36 10.29 -3.52 10.16
C LEU A 36 10.42 -3.45 8.63
N ALA A 37 11.65 -3.51 8.11
CA ALA A 37 11.86 -3.43 6.67
C ALA A 37 11.19 -4.58 5.92
N ASP A 38 11.27 -5.80 6.46
CA ASP A 38 10.61 -6.97 5.86
C ASP A 38 9.10 -6.82 5.87
N GLN A 39 8.52 -6.37 7.00
CA GLN A 39 7.08 -6.17 7.11
C GLN A 39 6.58 -5.11 6.13
N MET A 40 7.30 -4.01 5.99
CA MET A 40 6.95 -2.94 5.04
C MET A 40 7.03 -3.43 3.58
N LYS A 41 8.05 -4.22 3.27
CA LYS A 41 8.21 -4.78 1.94
C LYS A 41 7.02 -5.68 1.58
N ARG A 42 6.63 -6.56 2.50
CA ARG A 42 5.50 -7.48 2.29
C ARG A 42 4.18 -6.73 2.16
N ALA A 43 3.91 -5.81 3.08
CA ALA A 43 2.65 -5.05 3.09
C ALA A 43 2.52 -4.19 1.83
N SER A 44 3.58 -3.48 1.44
CA SER A 44 3.52 -2.61 0.26
C SER A 44 3.30 -3.39 -1.03
N ARG A 45 3.87 -4.60 -1.13
CA ARG A 45 3.68 -5.46 -2.31
C ARG A 45 2.30 -6.08 -2.36
N SER A 46 1.70 -6.37 -1.20
CA SER A 46 0.40 -7.05 -1.17
C SER A 46 -0.73 -6.16 -1.65
N ILE A 47 -0.61 -4.84 -1.54
CA ILE A 47 -1.68 -3.92 -1.94
C ILE A 47 -1.97 -3.99 -3.44
N PRO A 48 -1.00 -3.78 -4.34
CA PRO A 48 -1.30 -3.91 -5.77
C PRO A 48 -1.70 -5.34 -6.15
N ALA A 49 -1.15 -6.35 -5.48
CA ALA A 49 -1.54 -7.74 -5.72
C ALA A 49 -3.02 -7.98 -5.38
N GLN A 50 -3.48 -7.46 -4.24
CA GLN A 50 -4.89 -7.56 -3.83
C GLN A 50 -5.82 -6.82 -4.79
N ILE A 51 -5.41 -5.67 -5.30
CA ILE A 51 -6.20 -4.93 -6.28
C ILE A 51 -6.36 -5.75 -7.55
N ALA A 52 -5.28 -6.35 -8.04
CA ALA A 52 -5.30 -7.18 -9.25
C ALA A 52 -6.21 -8.41 -9.06
N GLU A 53 -6.07 -9.10 -7.92
CA GLU A 53 -6.90 -10.27 -7.62
C GLU A 53 -8.37 -9.89 -7.45
N GLY A 54 -8.65 -8.80 -6.74
CA GLY A 54 -10.02 -8.32 -6.56
C GLY A 54 -10.68 -7.98 -7.88
N TYR A 55 -9.93 -7.35 -8.79
CA TYR A 55 -10.43 -7.04 -10.12
C TYR A 55 -10.78 -8.32 -10.89
N ALA A 56 -9.92 -9.35 -10.80
CA ALA A 56 -10.16 -10.63 -11.46
C ALA A 56 -11.44 -11.31 -10.96
N ARG A 57 -11.81 -11.06 -9.70
CA ARG A 57 -12.97 -11.68 -9.04
C ARG A 57 -14.16 -10.74 -8.91
N ARG A 58 -14.19 -9.66 -9.70
CA ARG A 58 -15.23 -8.61 -9.56
C ARG A 58 -16.64 -9.06 -9.86
N GLU A 59 -16.82 -10.20 -10.53
CA GLU A 59 -18.14 -10.74 -10.76
C GLU A 59 -18.80 -11.22 -9.47
N SER A 60 -18.01 -11.65 -8.50
CA SER A 60 -18.50 -11.95 -7.16
C SER A 60 -18.33 -10.72 -6.29
N ILE A 61 -19.43 -10.08 -5.94
CA ILE A 61 -19.43 -8.87 -5.09
C ILE A 61 -18.75 -9.20 -3.74
N LYS A 62 -19.07 -10.37 -3.18
CA LYS A 62 -18.52 -10.81 -1.91
C LYS A 62 -16.99 -10.92 -1.96
N ASP A 63 -16.46 -11.57 -3.00
CA ASP A 63 -15.03 -11.74 -3.18
C ASP A 63 -14.36 -10.40 -3.42
N PHE A 64 -14.92 -9.58 -4.29
CA PHE A 64 -14.39 -8.25 -4.59
C PHE A 64 -14.28 -7.40 -3.32
N GLN A 65 -15.34 -7.36 -2.52
CA GLN A 65 -15.36 -6.59 -1.27
C GLN A 65 -14.32 -7.11 -0.28
N ARG A 66 -14.10 -8.43 -0.23
CA ARG A 66 -13.09 -9.02 0.65
C ARG A 66 -11.68 -8.54 0.26
N TYR A 67 -11.35 -8.58 -1.02
CA TYR A 67 -10.04 -8.09 -1.49
C TYR A 67 -9.86 -6.60 -1.23
N MET A 68 -10.92 -5.81 -1.39
CA MET A 68 -10.84 -4.37 -1.11
C MET A 68 -10.67 -4.09 0.39
N ARG A 69 -11.33 -4.87 1.26
CA ARG A 69 -11.11 -4.75 2.70
C ARG A 69 -9.67 -5.10 3.08
N ASP A 70 -9.13 -6.14 2.45
CA ASP A 70 -7.73 -6.53 2.71
C ASP A 70 -6.77 -5.41 2.29
N CYS A 71 -7.05 -4.73 1.18
CA CYS A 71 -6.27 -3.55 0.76
C CYS A 71 -6.32 -2.43 1.79
N VAL A 72 -7.49 -2.15 2.35
CA VAL A 72 -7.64 -1.12 3.40
C VAL A 72 -6.79 -1.51 4.62
N GLY A 73 -6.85 -2.78 5.03
CA GLY A 73 -6.05 -3.28 6.14
C GLY A 73 -4.56 -3.13 5.92
N GLU A 74 -4.10 -3.53 4.74
CA GLU A 74 -2.68 -3.42 4.38
C GLU A 74 -2.23 -1.96 4.28
N SER A 75 -3.10 -1.07 3.77
CA SER A 75 -2.80 0.36 3.71
C SER A 75 -2.64 0.94 5.11
N ASN A 76 -3.52 0.56 6.04
CA ASN A 76 -3.41 0.98 7.43
C ASN A 76 -2.14 0.44 8.09
N GLU A 77 -1.74 -0.80 7.76
CA GLU A 77 -0.49 -1.37 8.23
C GLU A 77 0.70 -0.53 7.75
N MET A 78 0.71 -0.14 6.47
CA MET A 78 1.77 0.72 5.94
C MET A 78 1.80 2.08 6.63
N ILE A 79 0.65 2.68 6.90
CA ILE A 79 0.58 3.95 7.63
C ILE A 79 1.22 3.79 9.02
N ASN A 80 0.89 2.72 9.72
CA ASN A 80 1.48 2.46 11.04
C ASN A 80 3.01 2.29 10.95
N HIS A 81 3.49 1.52 9.98
CA HIS A 81 4.93 1.32 9.79
C HIS A 81 5.66 2.62 9.43
N LEU A 82 5.03 3.48 8.64
CA LEU A 82 5.61 4.77 8.27
C LEU A 82 5.64 5.74 9.44
N LEU A 83 4.62 5.70 10.29
CA LEU A 83 4.62 6.49 11.53
C LEU A 83 5.76 6.05 12.46
N LEU A 84 5.96 4.73 12.58
CA LEU A 84 7.07 4.20 13.37
C LEU A 84 8.41 4.59 12.78
N SER A 85 8.54 4.49 11.45
CA SER A 85 9.77 4.88 10.74
C SER A 85 10.08 6.35 10.95
N LYS A 86 9.05 7.20 10.93
CA LYS A 86 9.19 8.63 11.18
C LYS A 86 9.67 8.87 12.61
N HIS A 87 9.05 8.22 13.58
CA HIS A 87 9.44 8.33 14.99
C HIS A 87 10.90 7.92 15.21
N LYS A 88 11.33 6.85 14.54
CA LYS A 88 12.70 6.35 14.65
C LYS A 88 13.70 7.13 13.80
N GLN A 89 13.22 8.11 13.04
CA GLN A 89 14.05 8.97 12.18
C GLN A 89 14.78 8.18 11.08
N TYR A 90 14.14 7.14 10.57
CA TYR A 90 14.70 6.35 9.46
C TYR A 90 14.50 7.04 8.10
N ILE A 91 13.52 7.93 7.98
CA ILE A 91 13.22 8.63 6.73
C ILE A 91 13.83 10.02 6.81
N LYS A 92 14.95 10.21 6.10
CA LYS A 92 15.79 11.41 6.22
C LYS A 92 15.28 12.62 5.44
N LYS A 93 14.63 12.38 4.29
CA LYS A 93 14.12 13.48 3.45
C LYS A 93 12.96 14.17 4.15
N ALA A 94 13.08 15.47 4.34
CA ALA A 94 12.05 16.28 5.01
C ALA A 94 10.69 16.15 4.30
N GLY A 95 9.64 15.87 5.05
CA GLY A 95 8.28 15.77 4.52
C GLY A 95 7.94 14.48 3.80
N TYR A 96 8.93 13.62 3.52
CA TYR A 96 8.69 12.42 2.72
C TYR A 96 7.85 11.38 3.47
N ALA A 97 8.09 11.20 4.77
CA ALA A 97 7.27 10.28 5.58
C ALA A 97 5.79 10.66 5.52
N ASN A 98 5.48 11.96 5.70
CA ASN A 98 4.11 12.45 5.64
C ASN A 98 3.51 12.31 4.24
N GLU A 99 4.31 12.55 3.20
CA GLU A 99 3.85 12.37 1.81
C GLU A 99 3.43 10.92 1.57
N LEU A 100 4.25 9.95 1.97
CA LEU A 100 3.94 8.54 1.80
C LEU A 100 2.69 8.13 2.61
N ILE A 101 2.59 8.60 3.84
CA ILE A 101 1.42 8.34 4.69
C ILE A 101 0.14 8.85 4.01
N GLU A 102 0.15 10.10 3.51
CA GLU A 102 -1.01 10.67 2.83
C GLU A 102 -1.40 9.86 1.60
N ARG A 103 -0.43 9.36 0.86
CA ARG A 103 -0.70 8.56 -0.34
C ARG A 103 -1.36 7.23 0.02
N TYR A 104 -0.96 6.57 1.12
CA TYR A 104 -1.63 5.37 1.60
C TYR A 104 -3.02 5.66 2.16
N ILE A 105 -3.20 6.81 2.83
CA ILE A 105 -4.53 7.23 3.28
C ILE A 105 -5.48 7.35 2.09
N LYS A 106 -5.01 7.95 0.98
CA LYS A 106 -5.83 8.10 -0.23
C LYS A 106 -6.19 6.73 -0.85
N ILE A 107 -5.25 5.78 -0.85
CA ILE A 107 -5.55 4.42 -1.33
C ILE A 107 -6.66 3.79 -0.48
N GLY A 108 -6.55 3.88 0.83
CA GLY A 108 -7.57 3.34 1.73
C GLY A 108 -8.95 3.94 1.48
N LYS A 109 -9.01 5.25 1.27
CA LYS A 109 -10.28 5.94 0.96
C LYS A 109 -10.86 5.47 -0.36
N LYS A 110 -10.04 5.37 -1.41
CA LYS A 110 -10.50 4.88 -2.72
C LYS A 110 -11.02 3.46 -2.62
N MET A 111 -10.34 2.58 -1.88
CA MET A 111 -10.76 1.19 -1.71
C MET A 111 -12.06 1.09 -0.92
N THR A 112 -12.23 1.91 0.12
CA THR A 112 -13.47 1.95 0.89
C THR A 112 -14.64 2.39 0.02
N ASN A 113 -14.45 3.42 -0.81
CA ASN A 113 -15.50 3.91 -1.71
C ASN A 113 -15.89 2.86 -2.74
N ILE A 114 -14.92 2.20 -3.35
CA ILE A 114 -15.16 1.13 -4.31
C ILE A 114 -15.91 -0.03 -3.64
N LYS A 115 -15.49 -0.43 -2.44
CA LYS A 115 -16.11 -1.52 -1.70
C LYS A 115 -17.58 -1.25 -1.40
N ASN A 116 -17.93 0.01 -1.12
CA ASN A 116 -19.27 0.39 -0.71
C ASN A 116 -20.20 0.74 -1.90
N ASN A 117 -19.66 0.79 -3.09
CA ASN A 117 -20.43 1.02 -4.31
C ASN A 117 -20.76 -0.30 -4.99
#